data_f7890fc766cb0c4b89694540bb971221
#
_entry.id   f7890fc766cb0c4b89694540bb971221
#
_cell.length_a   1.000
_cell.length_b   1.000
_cell.length_c   1.000
_cell.angle_alpha   90.00
_cell.angle_beta   90.00
_cell.angle_gamma   90.00
#
_symmetry.space_group_name_H-M   'P 1'
#
loop_
_entity.id
_entity.type
_entity.pdbx_description
1 polymer ?
#
loop_
_entity_poly.entity_id
_entity_poly.type
_entity_poly.pdbx_seq_one_letter_code
_entity_poly.pdbx_strand_id
1 'polypeptide(L)'
;FRLIVLILTALFLTLHPAIADEDESTKTVSLPDTSVEKKPGTDPNSMPSFENGAPRWYPPKDRPAKWEWIELTSGEWLKGNIKGIRNDSMDFDSSQFDDLTLKMKDVVQTYSSTVNTFVFTNQRVVIGIGRITQKKIIIETAAGEMQYPREQLLSLVVGDHNELQLWSGSLTAGASATSGNTNQTTANIQANLVRKGAFLRLQSDYIGNFGTTNDVTNVSNQQLTFRSNLFIYDRFYLIPFQFQYYVDQFSNISLRVRPGAGCGYQIFDQSNLTWDINGAALYELQESVSTLASQNSKFESFALSLNSNLSYDITSDITLSGNYNVTIAIPSTNNLDQQAIVKFDVDITKYISLNSTVNWARV
;
A
#
# COMPACT_ATOMS: atom_id res chain seq x y z
N PHE A 1 -20.27 11.30 -14.22
CA PHE A 1 -19.87 9.88 -14.41
C PHE A 1 -18.93 9.72 -15.62
N ARG A 2 -19.29 10.28 -16.79
CA ARG A 2 -18.44 10.22 -18.01
C ARG A 2 -17.05 10.89 -17.82
N LEU A 3 -16.96 11.96 -17.03
CA LEU A 3 -15.71 12.67 -16.75
C LEU A 3 -14.79 11.86 -15.83
N ILE A 4 -15.34 11.16 -14.83
CA ILE A 4 -14.59 10.32 -13.89
C ILE A 4 -13.98 9.11 -14.62
N VAL A 5 -14.75 8.49 -15.53
CA VAL A 5 -14.27 7.38 -16.35
C VAL A 5 -13.16 7.87 -17.31
N LEU A 6 -13.29 9.07 -17.86
CA LEU A 6 -12.27 9.67 -18.75
C LEU A 6 -10.98 10.04 -18.02
N ILE A 7 -11.06 10.51 -16.77
CA ILE A 7 -9.86 10.79 -15.94
C ILE A 7 -9.17 9.49 -15.54
N LEU A 8 -9.92 8.45 -15.18
CA LEU A 8 -9.35 7.13 -14.89
C LEU A 8 -8.72 6.48 -16.14
N THR A 9 -9.34 6.59 -17.30
CA THR A 9 -8.77 6.07 -18.56
C THR A 9 -7.60 6.90 -19.06
N ALA A 10 -7.59 8.22 -18.88
CA ALA A 10 -6.44 9.07 -19.23
C ALA A 10 -5.24 8.80 -18.33
N LEU A 11 -5.46 8.50 -17.05
CA LEU A 11 -4.38 8.13 -16.12
C LEU A 11 -3.74 6.77 -16.47
N PHE A 12 -4.51 5.84 -17.03
CA PHE A 12 -4.00 4.56 -17.53
C PHE A 12 -3.20 4.69 -18.85
N LEU A 13 -3.54 5.66 -19.70
CA LEU A 13 -2.91 5.85 -21.02
C LEU A 13 -1.60 6.64 -20.98
N THR A 14 -1.37 7.45 -19.94
CA THR A 14 -0.14 8.28 -19.81
C THR A 14 1.03 7.57 -19.12
N LEU A 15 0.84 6.36 -18.59
CA LEU A 15 1.85 5.59 -17.87
C LEU A 15 2.45 4.42 -18.68
N HIS A 16 2.33 4.43 -20.00
CA HIS A 16 3.11 3.52 -20.84
C HIS A 16 4.49 4.16 -21.05
N PRO A 17 5.57 3.57 -20.50
CA PRO A 17 6.90 3.91 -20.99
C PRO A 17 6.96 3.49 -22.47
N ALA A 18 7.41 4.38 -23.32
CA ALA A 18 7.77 4.04 -24.69
C ALA A 18 8.87 2.97 -24.61
N ILE A 19 8.51 1.73 -24.86
CA ILE A 19 9.48 0.67 -25.10
C ILE A 19 10.00 0.96 -26.51
N ALA A 20 11.23 1.46 -26.57
CA ALA A 20 11.98 1.46 -27.81
C ALA A 20 12.27 -0.01 -28.14
N ASP A 21 11.75 -0.46 -29.26
CA ASP A 21 12.14 -1.71 -29.92
C ASP A 21 13.62 -1.59 -30.30
N GLU A 22 14.51 -2.15 -29.52
CA GLU A 22 15.85 -2.51 -29.95
C GLU A 22 15.86 -4.01 -30.25
N ASP A 23 15.97 -4.26 -31.54
CA ASP A 23 16.21 -5.54 -32.19
C ASP A 23 17.59 -6.07 -31.76
N GLU A 24 17.66 -6.89 -30.71
CA GLU A 24 18.90 -7.52 -30.29
C GLU A 24 18.88 -9.02 -30.58
N SER A 25 19.64 -9.35 -31.61
CA SER A 25 19.96 -10.69 -32.07
C SER A 25 20.39 -11.59 -30.91
N THR A 26 19.69 -12.69 -30.73
CA THR A 26 20.01 -13.83 -29.89
C THR A 26 21.44 -14.34 -30.13
N LYS A 27 22.38 -13.91 -29.33
CA LYS A 27 23.66 -14.62 -29.11
C LYS A 27 23.48 -15.59 -27.97
N THR A 28 23.33 -16.84 -28.28
CA THR A 28 23.48 -17.97 -27.34
C THR A 28 24.91 -17.92 -26.77
N VAL A 29 25.05 -17.45 -25.55
CA VAL A 29 26.28 -17.56 -24.78
C VAL A 29 26.24 -18.92 -24.10
N SER A 30 27.07 -19.85 -24.60
CA SER A 30 27.39 -21.09 -23.92
C SER A 30 28.12 -20.77 -22.61
N LEU A 31 27.51 -21.17 -21.48
CA LEU A 31 28.15 -21.11 -20.17
C LEU A 31 29.45 -21.92 -20.19
N PRO A 32 30.55 -21.40 -19.62
CA PRO A 32 31.74 -22.18 -19.42
C PRO A 32 31.49 -23.27 -18.39
N ASP A 33 31.82 -24.48 -18.73
CA ASP A 33 31.84 -25.67 -17.88
C ASP A 33 32.85 -25.45 -16.74
N THR A 34 32.42 -24.89 -15.63
CA THR A 34 33.18 -24.84 -14.40
C THR A 34 32.92 -26.14 -13.65
N SER A 35 33.78 -27.11 -13.94
CA SER A 35 33.97 -28.28 -13.07
C SER A 35 34.34 -27.79 -11.68
N VAL A 36 33.37 -27.63 -10.81
CA VAL A 36 33.56 -27.37 -9.39
C VAL A 36 34.17 -28.61 -8.79
N GLU A 37 35.41 -28.49 -8.35
CA GLU A 37 36.14 -29.47 -7.59
C GLU A 37 35.33 -29.96 -6.41
N LYS A 38 34.87 -31.19 -6.49
CA LYS A 38 33.99 -31.87 -5.53
C LYS A 38 34.81 -32.08 -4.26
N LYS A 39 34.61 -31.21 -3.24
CA LYS A 39 35.09 -31.49 -1.89
C LYS A 39 34.45 -32.81 -1.42
N PRO A 40 35.28 -33.80 -0.94
CA PRO A 40 34.73 -35.08 -0.54
C PRO A 40 33.91 -34.92 0.76
N GLY A 41 32.69 -35.39 0.71
CA GLY A 41 31.95 -35.83 1.89
C GLY A 41 30.90 -34.90 2.42
N THR A 42 29.86 -34.65 1.65
CA THR A 42 28.51 -34.49 2.24
C THR A 42 27.54 -35.17 1.30
N ASP A 43 27.09 -36.34 1.70
CA ASP A 43 25.94 -37.03 1.13
C ASP A 43 24.76 -36.03 1.10
N PRO A 44 24.12 -35.73 -0.05
CA PRO A 44 22.97 -34.83 -0.12
C PRO A 44 21.75 -35.31 0.73
N ASN A 45 21.80 -36.55 1.22
CA ASN A 45 20.82 -37.12 2.14
C ASN A 45 21.33 -37.19 3.60
N SER A 46 22.53 -36.73 3.91
CA SER A 46 23.00 -36.69 5.29
C SER A 46 22.25 -35.57 6.04
N MET A 47 21.60 -35.93 7.13
CA MET A 47 21.00 -34.96 8.06
C MET A 47 22.09 -33.95 8.47
N PRO A 48 21.76 -32.64 8.47
CA PRO A 48 22.74 -31.62 8.87
C PRO A 48 23.16 -31.84 10.34
N SER A 49 24.43 -31.56 10.59
CA SER A 49 25.02 -31.66 11.91
C SER A 49 24.29 -30.77 12.91
N PHE A 50 24.05 -31.35 14.10
CA PHE A 50 23.34 -30.72 15.20
C PHE A 50 24.10 -29.52 15.76
N GLU A 51 23.51 -28.35 15.78
CA GLU A 51 23.86 -27.28 16.67
C GLU A 51 22.91 -27.37 17.88
N ASN A 52 23.45 -27.66 19.04
CA ASN A 52 22.71 -27.90 20.30
C ASN A 52 21.84 -29.18 20.37
N GLY A 53 22.24 -30.26 19.76
CA GLY A 53 21.67 -31.60 20.02
C GLY A 53 20.33 -31.95 19.36
N ALA A 54 19.70 -31.04 18.62
CA ALA A 54 18.49 -31.30 17.88
C ALA A 54 18.71 -31.24 16.37
N PRO A 55 18.15 -32.19 15.57
CA PRO A 55 18.27 -32.15 14.10
C PRO A 55 17.53 -30.94 13.55
N ARG A 56 18.26 -30.03 12.91
CA ARG A 56 17.65 -28.91 12.21
C ARG A 56 17.34 -29.33 10.78
N TRP A 57 16.07 -29.32 10.42
CA TRP A 57 15.64 -29.62 9.05
C TRP A 57 15.96 -28.42 8.16
N TYR A 58 16.52 -28.72 6.97
CA TYR A 58 16.71 -27.72 5.92
C TYR A 58 15.98 -28.16 4.67
N PRO A 59 15.43 -27.22 3.92
CA PRO A 59 14.82 -27.54 2.64
C PRO A 59 15.86 -28.14 1.68
N PRO A 60 15.47 -29.09 0.82
CA PRO A 60 16.37 -29.69 -0.18
C PRO A 60 17.01 -28.63 -1.08
N LYS A 61 18.29 -28.77 -1.42
CA LYS A 61 19.01 -27.84 -2.31
C LYS A 61 18.49 -27.90 -3.75
N ASP A 62 18.17 -29.10 -4.22
CA ASP A 62 17.65 -29.35 -5.57
C ASP A 62 16.14 -29.20 -5.55
N ARG A 63 15.62 -28.00 -5.76
CA ARG A 63 14.18 -27.74 -5.73
C ARG A 63 13.65 -27.54 -7.13
N PRO A 64 12.39 -28.03 -7.35
CA PRO A 64 11.63 -27.50 -8.46
C PRO A 64 11.50 -25.99 -8.25
N ALA A 65 11.79 -25.18 -9.29
CA ALA A 65 11.77 -23.72 -9.30
C ALA A 65 10.42 -23.09 -8.92
N LYS A 66 9.47 -23.89 -8.48
CA LYS A 66 8.05 -23.51 -8.27
C LYS A 66 7.74 -23.05 -6.85
N TRP A 67 8.57 -23.42 -5.86
CA TRP A 67 8.23 -23.18 -4.46
C TRP A 67 9.36 -22.47 -3.72
N GLU A 68 8.97 -21.59 -2.79
CA GLU A 68 9.87 -20.91 -1.87
C GLU A 68 9.64 -21.43 -0.44
N TRP A 69 10.63 -21.23 0.41
CA TRP A 69 10.59 -21.71 1.79
C TRP A 69 10.98 -20.59 2.74
N ILE A 70 10.27 -20.50 3.85
CA ILE A 70 10.51 -19.53 4.90
C ILE A 70 10.66 -20.25 6.22
N GLU A 71 11.72 -19.95 6.98
CA GLU A 71 11.89 -20.38 8.36
C GLU A 71 11.45 -19.28 9.30
N LEU A 72 10.59 -19.61 10.25
CA LEU A 72 10.13 -18.72 11.29
C LEU A 72 10.98 -18.85 12.56
N THR A 73 10.93 -17.83 13.43
CA THR A 73 11.61 -17.83 14.74
C THR A 73 11.11 -18.95 15.67
N SER A 74 9.90 -19.45 15.46
CA SER A 74 9.35 -20.65 16.11
C SER A 74 10.03 -21.95 15.69
N GLY A 75 10.87 -21.93 14.62
CA GLY A 75 11.53 -23.10 14.05
C GLY A 75 10.71 -23.80 12.97
N GLU A 76 9.53 -23.32 12.67
CA GLU A 76 8.66 -23.86 11.62
C GLU A 76 9.13 -23.43 10.23
N TRP A 77 8.91 -24.31 9.24
CA TRP A 77 9.16 -24.05 7.84
C TRP A 77 7.86 -24.01 7.06
N LEU A 78 7.62 -22.87 6.42
CA LEU A 78 6.49 -22.67 5.53
C LEU A 78 6.93 -22.86 4.07
N LYS A 79 6.11 -23.55 3.30
CA LYS A 79 6.27 -23.76 1.86
C LYS A 79 5.21 -22.97 1.12
N GLY A 80 5.61 -22.22 0.08
CA GLY A 80 4.69 -21.39 -0.70
C GLY A 80 5.41 -20.50 -1.69
N ASN A 81 4.84 -19.33 -1.94
CA ASN A 81 5.43 -18.30 -2.80
C ASN A 81 5.46 -16.95 -2.06
N ILE A 82 6.59 -16.30 -2.07
CA ILE A 82 6.71 -14.92 -1.59
C ILE A 82 6.01 -14.02 -2.61
N LYS A 83 4.99 -13.25 -2.19
CA LYS A 83 4.31 -12.25 -3.03
C LYS A 83 4.98 -10.89 -2.97
N GLY A 84 5.69 -10.62 -1.91
CA GLY A 84 6.45 -9.38 -1.72
C GLY A 84 6.85 -9.14 -0.28
N ILE A 85 7.77 -8.20 -0.08
CA ILE A 85 8.15 -7.70 1.24
C ILE A 85 8.00 -6.19 1.21
N ARG A 86 7.33 -5.62 2.23
CA ARG A 86 7.14 -4.17 2.40
C ARG A 86 6.89 -3.84 3.84
N ASN A 87 7.40 -2.69 4.29
CA ASN A 87 7.13 -2.16 5.64
C ASN A 87 7.32 -3.25 6.72
N ASP A 88 8.45 -3.92 6.69
CA ASP A 88 8.79 -5.03 7.61
C ASP A 88 7.78 -6.19 7.63
N SER A 89 6.94 -6.30 6.61
CA SER A 89 5.97 -7.38 6.43
C SER A 89 6.21 -8.11 5.11
N MET A 90 6.05 -9.41 5.13
CA MET A 90 6.14 -10.30 3.98
C MET A 90 4.76 -10.86 3.67
N ASP A 91 4.28 -10.65 2.45
CA ASP A 91 3.10 -11.31 1.93
C ASP A 91 3.52 -12.65 1.31
N PHE A 92 2.96 -13.74 1.82
CA PHE A 92 3.33 -15.11 1.47
C PHE A 92 2.09 -15.96 1.18
N ASP A 93 2.04 -16.53 -0.01
CA ASP A 93 1.02 -17.47 -0.42
C ASP A 93 1.45 -18.88 -0.01
N SER A 94 0.94 -19.33 1.12
CA SER A 94 1.28 -20.64 1.67
C SER A 94 0.57 -21.76 0.91
N SER A 95 1.28 -22.83 0.64
CA SER A 95 0.68 -24.01 -0.01
C SER A 95 -0.40 -24.72 0.82
N GLN A 96 -0.58 -24.36 2.11
CA GLN A 96 -1.52 -24.98 3.05
C GLN A 96 -2.46 -24.01 3.75
N PHE A 97 -2.06 -22.74 3.89
CA PHE A 97 -2.76 -21.76 4.74
C PHE A 97 -3.25 -20.53 3.97
N ASP A 98 -3.25 -20.57 2.62
CA ASP A 98 -3.58 -19.44 1.77
C ASP A 98 -2.65 -18.22 2.00
N ASP A 99 -3.14 -17.01 1.81
CA ASP A 99 -2.36 -15.79 1.95
C ASP A 99 -2.07 -15.46 3.41
N LEU A 100 -0.79 -15.38 3.74
CA LEU A 100 -0.27 -15.01 5.05
C LEU A 100 0.50 -13.69 4.95
N THR A 101 0.31 -12.82 5.93
CA THR A 101 1.17 -11.66 6.13
C THR A 101 2.06 -11.90 7.35
N LEU A 102 3.35 -12.09 7.13
CA LEU A 102 4.35 -12.41 8.14
C LEU A 102 5.17 -11.17 8.49
N LYS A 103 5.39 -10.93 9.77
CA LYS A 103 6.31 -9.86 10.19
C LYS A 103 7.75 -10.29 9.92
N MET A 104 8.55 -9.42 9.31
CA MET A 104 9.94 -9.76 8.97
C MET A 104 10.78 -10.15 10.20
N LYS A 105 10.49 -9.61 11.38
CA LYS A 105 11.15 -10.00 12.64
C LYS A 105 10.95 -11.47 13.00
N ASP A 106 9.84 -12.07 12.56
CA ASP A 106 9.49 -13.46 12.84
C ASP A 106 10.05 -14.42 11.77
N VAL A 107 10.63 -13.89 10.69
CA VAL A 107 11.28 -14.64 9.62
C VAL A 107 12.78 -14.73 9.89
N VAL A 108 13.29 -15.95 10.05
CA VAL A 108 14.73 -16.21 10.26
C VAL A 108 15.47 -16.17 8.94
N GLN A 109 14.97 -16.91 7.95
CA GLN A 109 15.56 -16.96 6.63
C GLN A 109 14.56 -17.36 5.55
N THR A 110 14.89 -17.01 4.30
CA THR A 110 14.13 -17.42 3.13
C THR A 110 15.01 -18.16 2.13
N TYR A 111 14.41 -19.10 1.42
CA TYR A 111 15.00 -19.74 0.25
C TYR A 111 14.07 -19.49 -0.92
N SER A 112 14.53 -18.68 -1.87
CA SER A 112 13.84 -18.44 -3.14
C SER A 112 14.65 -19.03 -4.28
N SER A 113 13.97 -19.54 -5.28
CA SER A 113 14.55 -19.95 -6.56
C SER A 113 14.10 -19.05 -7.70
N THR A 114 13.28 -18.04 -7.38
CA THR A 114 12.76 -17.08 -8.35
C THR A 114 13.61 -15.82 -8.36
N VAL A 115 13.69 -15.20 -9.53
CA VAL A 115 14.29 -13.87 -9.66
C VAL A 115 13.38 -12.87 -8.99
N ASN A 116 13.93 -12.05 -8.12
CA ASN A 116 13.22 -11.01 -7.38
C ASN A 116 13.93 -9.67 -7.54
N THR A 117 13.16 -8.60 -7.40
CA THR A 117 13.68 -7.24 -7.34
C THR A 117 13.78 -6.79 -5.89
N PHE A 118 15.00 -6.56 -5.42
CA PHE A 118 15.30 -6.08 -4.06
C PHE A 118 15.56 -4.59 -4.10
N VAL A 119 14.89 -3.85 -3.24
CA VAL A 119 15.05 -2.40 -3.10
C VAL A 119 15.58 -2.08 -1.72
N PHE A 120 16.67 -1.33 -1.67
CA PHE A 120 17.38 -0.97 -0.47
C PHE A 120 17.25 0.53 -0.14
N THR A 121 17.49 0.88 1.12
CA THR A 121 17.37 2.23 1.69
C THR A 121 18.09 3.32 0.91
N ASN A 122 19.19 3.02 0.26
CA ASN A 122 19.98 3.96 -0.54
C ASN A 122 19.51 4.06 -2.00
N GLN A 123 18.25 3.77 -2.29
CA GLN A 123 17.65 3.74 -3.63
C GLN A 123 18.32 2.71 -4.57
N ARG A 124 19.09 1.78 -4.03
CA ARG A 124 19.72 0.73 -4.81
C ARG A 124 18.69 -0.36 -5.11
N VAL A 125 18.55 -0.68 -6.38
CA VAL A 125 17.73 -1.78 -6.86
C VAL A 125 18.65 -2.88 -7.35
N VAL A 126 18.41 -4.12 -6.90
CA VAL A 126 19.18 -5.30 -7.30
C VAL A 126 18.20 -6.38 -7.73
N ILE A 127 18.41 -6.91 -8.92
CA ILE A 127 17.59 -7.98 -9.50
C ILE A 127 18.40 -9.27 -9.46
N GLY A 128 17.82 -10.32 -8.89
CA GLY A 128 18.51 -11.61 -8.79
C GLY A 128 17.76 -12.61 -7.91
N ILE A 129 18.35 -13.78 -7.76
CA ILE A 129 17.85 -14.81 -6.85
C ILE A 129 18.41 -14.53 -5.47
N GLY A 130 17.54 -14.25 -4.51
CA GLY A 130 17.95 -13.80 -3.19
C GLY A 130 17.61 -14.75 -2.06
N ARG A 131 18.52 -14.83 -1.11
CA ARG A 131 18.34 -15.46 0.18
C ARG A 131 18.41 -14.42 1.29
N ILE A 132 17.36 -14.29 2.05
CA ILE A 132 17.30 -13.43 3.24
C ILE A 132 17.73 -14.28 4.44
N THR A 133 18.63 -13.76 5.27
CA THR A 133 19.02 -14.35 6.54
C THR A 133 18.74 -13.35 7.67
N GLN A 134 18.99 -13.72 8.91
CA GLN A 134 18.78 -12.81 10.05
C GLN A 134 19.57 -11.49 9.95
N LYS A 135 20.78 -11.53 9.39
CA LYS A 135 21.69 -10.35 9.38
C LYS A 135 21.92 -9.77 7.99
N LYS A 136 21.81 -10.56 6.96
CA LYS A 136 22.17 -10.16 5.59
C LYS A 136 21.27 -10.77 4.54
N ILE A 137 21.26 -10.15 3.39
CA ILE A 137 20.63 -10.62 2.16
C ILE A 137 21.73 -10.94 1.17
N ILE A 138 21.67 -12.13 0.61
CA ILE A 138 22.60 -12.62 -0.38
C ILE A 138 21.84 -12.74 -1.69
N ILE A 139 22.29 -12.04 -2.73
CA ILE A 139 21.62 -11.99 -4.03
C ILE A 139 22.58 -12.47 -5.11
N GLU A 140 22.20 -13.52 -5.79
CA GLU A 140 22.90 -14.02 -6.97
C GLU A 140 22.38 -13.27 -8.20
N THR A 141 23.26 -12.49 -8.82
CA THR A 141 22.98 -11.70 -10.01
C THR A 141 23.79 -12.21 -11.20
N ALA A 142 23.46 -11.77 -12.42
CA ALA A 142 24.27 -12.06 -13.60
C ALA A 142 25.73 -11.57 -13.49
N ALA A 143 25.99 -10.57 -12.63
CA ALA A 143 27.34 -10.02 -12.38
C ALA A 143 28.08 -10.70 -11.21
N GLY A 144 27.44 -11.67 -10.53
CA GLY A 144 27.97 -12.38 -9.37
C GLY A 144 27.13 -12.19 -8.10
N GLU A 145 27.63 -12.72 -6.98
CA GLU A 145 26.97 -12.65 -5.67
C GLU A 145 27.17 -11.27 -5.03
N MET A 146 26.09 -10.68 -4.57
CA MET A 146 26.07 -9.42 -3.81
C MET A 146 25.50 -9.65 -2.44
N GLN A 147 26.02 -8.96 -1.41
CA GLN A 147 25.55 -9.06 -0.04
C GLN A 147 25.21 -7.69 0.51
N TYR A 148 24.05 -7.60 1.18
CA TYR A 148 23.53 -6.38 1.80
C TYR A 148 23.10 -6.65 3.23
N PRO A 149 23.21 -5.68 4.16
CA PRO A 149 22.57 -5.78 5.47
C PRO A 149 21.04 -5.92 5.34
N ARG A 150 20.46 -6.81 6.12
CA ARG A 150 18.99 -7.02 6.09
C ARG A 150 18.22 -5.75 6.43
N GLU A 151 18.73 -4.96 7.37
CA GLU A 151 18.13 -3.70 7.83
C GLU A 151 17.97 -2.66 6.71
N GLN A 152 18.72 -2.81 5.62
CA GLN A 152 18.64 -1.91 4.47
C GLN A 152 17.57 -2.33 3.46
N LEU A 153 16.89 -3.47 3.64
CA LEU A 153 15.84 -3.90 2.73
C LEU A 153 14.58 -3.08 2.95
N LEU A 154 14.18 -2.31 1.95
CA LEU A 154 12.92 -1.58 1.95
C LEU A 154 11.77 -2.42 1.41
N SER A 155 12.02 -3.11 0.29
CA SER A 155 11.00 -3.94 -0.32
C SER A 155 11.61 -5.03 -1.19
N LEU A 156 10.84 -6.08 -1.38
CA LEU A 156 11.06 -7.13 -2.36
C LEU A 156 9.82 -7.25 -3.23
N VAL A 157 10.03 -7.23 -4.54
CA VAL A 157 8.99 -7.45 -5.55
C VAL A 157 9.35 -8.71 -6.33
N VAL A 158 8.39 -9.63 -6.42
CA VAL A 158 8.59 -10.92 -7.08
C VAL A 158 8.62 -10.73 -8.60
N GLY A 159 9.58 -11.36 -9.23
CA GLY A 159 9.68 -11.47 -10.67
C GLY A 159 10.24 -10.23 -11.37
N ASP A 160 10.23 -10.34 -12.67
CA ASP A 160 10.61 -9.31 -13.61
C ASP A 160 9.40 -8.39 -13.84
N HIS A 161 9.16 -7.46 -12.90
CA HIS A 161 8.15 -6.38 -12.99
C HIS A 161 6.76 -6.77 -13.50
N ASN A 162 5.99 -7.57 -12.77
CA ASN A 162 4.55 -7.60 -13.04
C ASN A 162 3.88 -6.42 -12.34
N GLU A 163 3.58 -5.37 -13.10
CA GLU A 163 2.95 -4.13 -12.61
C GLU A 163 1.65 -4.41 -11.83
N LEU A 164 0.86 -5.42 -12.24
CA LEU A 164 -0.40 -5.76 -11.57
C LEU A 164 -0.22 -6.21 -10.12
N GLN A 165 0.91 -6.82 -9.78
CA GLN A 165 1.20 -7.26 -8.40
C GLN A 165 1.46 -6.07 -7.46
N LEU A 166 1.76 -4.90 -8.00
CA LEU A 166 1.92 -3.67 -7.22
C LEU A 166 0.57 -3.07 -6.80
N TRP A 167 -0.52 -3.49 -7.43
CA TRP A 167 -1.84 -2.96 -7.21
C TRP A 167 -2.64 -3.82 -6.24
N SER A 168 -3.35 -3.16 -5.34
CA SER A 168 -4.37 -3.75 -4.48
C SER A 168 -5.58 -2.85 -4.44
N GLY A 169 -6.76 -3.42 -4.33
CA GLY A 169 -7.98 -2.62 -4.29
C GLY A 169 -9.12 -3.35 -3.60
N SER A 170 -10.07 -2.57 -3.12
CA SER A 170 -11.32 -3.06 -2.56
C SER A 170 -12.49 -2.26 -3.11
N LEU A 171 -13.62 -2.92 -3.28
CA LEU A 171 -14.89 -2.31 -3.66
C LEU A 171 -15.96 -2.82 -2.71
N THR A 172 -16.61 -1.91 -2.02
CA THR A 172 -17.74 -2.20 -1.15
C THR A 172 -18.97 -1.43 -1.64
N ALA A 173 -20.09 -2.10 -1.81
CA ALA A 173 -21.35 -1.48 -2.15
C ALA A 173 -22.44 -1.97 -1.19
N GLY A 174 -23.25 -1.06 -0.70
CA GLY A 174 -24.39 -1.34 0.15
C GLY A 174 -25.63 -0.64 -0.36
N ALA A 175 -26.79 -1.27 -0.21
CA ALA A 175 -28.06 -0.66 -0.48
C ALA A 175 -29.08 -1.08 0.59
N SER A 176 -29.96 -0.16 0.94
CA SER A 176 -31.06 -0.40 1.87
C SER A 176 -32.34 0.23 1.31
N ALA A 177 -33.45 -0.48 1.40
CA ALA A 177 -34.75 0.01 1.02
C ALA A 177 -35.75 -0.28 2.16
N THR A 178 -36.47 0.74 2.57
CA THR A 178 -37.56 0.66 3.57
C THR A 178 -38.84 1.16 2.94
N SER A 179 -39.90 0.41 3.08
CA SER A 179 -41.24 0.78 2.56
C SER A 179 -42.25 0.71 3.67
N GLY A 180 -43.18 1.71 3.72
CA GLY A 180 -44.22 1.83 4.72
C GLY A 180 -44.88 3.22 4.65
N ASN A 181 -45.08 3.85 5.78
CA ASN A 181 -45.57 5.24 5.83
C ASN A 181 -44.57 6.23 5.19
N THR A 182 -43.32 5.84 5.13
CA THR A 182 -42.23 6.55 4.45
C THR A 182 -41.44 5.54 3.65
N ASN A 183 -41.23 5.80 2.36
CA ASN A 183 -40.39 5.01 1.50
C ASN A 183 -39.01 5.64 1.49
N GLN A 184 -37.98 4.88 1.90
CA GLN A 184 -36.61 5.36 1.91
C GLN A 184 -35.71 4.35 1.20
N THR A 185 -34.90 4.86 0.30
CA THR A 185 -33.84 4.07 -0.35
C THR A 185 -32.50 4.76 -0.12
N THR A 186 -31.50 3.99 0.29
CA THR A 186 -30.12 4.48 0.43
C THR A 186 -29.17 3.55 -0.31
N ALA A 187 -28.13 4.11 -0.90
CA ALA A 187 -27.03 3.38 -1.51
C ALA A 187 -25.71 4.03 -1.13
N ASN A 188 -24.72 3.22 -0.80
CA ASN A 188 -23.36 3.65 -0.54
C ASN A 188 -22.38 2.81 -1.36
N ILE A 189 -21.33 3.46 -1.86
CA ILE A 189 -20.26 2.83 -2.64
C ILE A 189 -18.94 3.34 -2.08
N GLN A 190 -18.03 2.44 -1.78
CA GLN A 190 -16.67 2.75 -1.39
C GLN A 190 -15.72 1.94 -2.25
N ALA A 191 -14.74 2.61 -2.84
CA ALA A 191 -13.68 1.96 -3.61
C ALA A 191 -12.32 2.50 -3.16
N ASN A 192 -11.38 1.60 -2.94
CA ASN A 192 -9.99 1.91 -2.65
C ASN A 192 -9.11 1.24 -3.69
N LEU A 193 -8.12 1.95 -4.19
CA LEU A 193 -7.11 1.44 -5.11
C LEU A 193 -5.74 1.96 -4.68
N VAL A 194 -4.82 1.04 -4.43
CA VAL A 194 -3.47 1.36 -3.97
C VAL A 194 -2.44 0.67 -4.85
N ARG A 195 -1.50 1.44 -5.38
CA ARG A 195 -0.28 0.93 -5.98
C ARG A 195 0.89 1.14 -5.02
N LYS A 196 1.55 0.07 -4.65
CA LYS A 196 2.73 0.12 -3.77
C LYS A 196 3.97 -0.31 -4.57
N GLY A 197 4.65 0.64 -5.21
CA GLY A 197 5.96 0.44 -5.79
C GLY A 197 7.08 0.79 -4.80
N ALA A 198 8.31 0.48 -5.18
CA ALA A 198 9.50 0.75 -4.37
C ALA A 198 9.67 2.24 -4.05
N PHE A 199 9.51 3.10 -5.05
CA PHE A 199 9.70 4.55 -4.93
C PHE A 199 8.41 5.33 -5.03
N LEU A 200 7.38 4.78 -5.70
CA LEU A 200 6.13 5.46 -5.97
C LEU A 200 4.96 4.68 -5.40
N ARG A 201 4.22 5.30 -4.48
CA ARG A 201 2.94 4.82 -3.98
C ARG A 201 1.85 5.72 -4.54
N LEU A 202 0.84 5.11 -5.16
CA LEU A 202 -0.37 5.80 -5.58
C LEU A 202 -1.54 5.29 -4.75
N GLN A 203 -2.41 6.20 -4.36
CA GLN A 203 -3.61 5.86 -3.63
C GLN A 203 -4.79 6.64 -4.20
N SER A 204 -5.89 5.95 -4.40
CA SER A 204 -7.15 6.54 -4.83
C SER A 204 -8.29 5.98 -3.99
N ASP A 205 -9.11 6.84 -3.41
CA ASP A 205 -10.23 6.49 -2.59
C ASP A 205 -11.49 7.20 -3.14
N TYR A 206 -12.55 6.43 -3.34
CA TYR A 206 -13.85 6.93 -3.73
C TYR A 206 -14.91 6.58 -2.69
N ILE A 207 -15.74 7.54 -2.33
CA ILE A 207 -16.90 7.36 -1.47
C ILE A 207 -18.09 8.05 -2.14
N GLY A 208 -19.19 7.32 -2.31
CA GLY A 208 -20.46 7.85 -2.80
C GLY A 208 -21.60 7.43 -1.90
N ASN A 209 -22.44 8.40 -1.49
CA ASN A 209 -23.65 8.15 -0.73
C ASN A 209 -24.83 8.80 -1.44
N PHE A 210 -25.88 8.02 -1.61
CA PHE A 210 -27.11 8.41 -2.29
C PHE A 210 -28.31 8.01 -1.47
N GLY A 211 -29.32 8.86 -1.41
CA GLY A 211 -30.53 8.57 -0.66
C GLY A 211 -31.74 9.30 -1.24
N THR A 212 -32.89 8.62 -1.16
CA THR A 212 -34.19 9.18 -1.51
C THR A 212 -35.18 8.88 -0.39
N THR A 213 -36.05 9.82 -0.13
CA THR A 213 -37.19 9.63 0.78
C THR A 213 -38.46 10.07 0.07
N ASN A 214 -39.44 9.17 -0.08
CA ASN A 214 -40.66 9.37 -0.85
C ASN A 214 -40.38 9.94 -2.26
N ASP A 215 -39.46 9.29 -2.98
CA ASP A 215 -38.99 9.65 -4.31
C ASP A 215 -38.28 11.01 -4.43
N VAL A 216 -38.04 11.68 -3.31
CA VAL A 216 -37.25 12.91 -3.28
C VAL A 216 -35.84 12.60 -2.82
N THR A 217 -34.84 12.98 -3.61
CA THR A 217 -33.44 12.84 -3.24
C THR A 217 -33.13 13.72 -2.03
N ASN A 218 -32.57 13.14 -1.00
CA ASN A 218 -32.19 13.81 0.25
C ASN A 218 -30.72 13.62 0.64
N VAL A 219 -30.01 12.68 -0.02
CA VAL A 219 -28.57 12.48 0.11
C VAL A 219 -27.98 12.30 -1.27
N SER A 220 -26.99 13.09 -1.63
CA SER A 220 -26.22 12.94 -2.86
C SER A 220 -24.85 13.57 -2.66
N ASN A 221 -23.92 12.81 -2.12
CA ASN A 221 -22.54 13.25 -1.96
C ASN A 221 -21.57 12.24 -2.55
N GLN A 222 -20.48 12.75 -3.12
CA GLN A 222 -19.42 11.97 -3.72
C GLN A 222 -18.09 12.62 -3.42
N GLN A 223 -17.12 11.80 -3.08
CA GLN A 223 -15.75 12.21 -2.85
C GLN A 223 -14.80 11.26 -3.57
N LEU A 224 -13.86 11.82 -4.31
CA LEU A 224 -12.73 11.10 -4.86
C LEU A 224 -11.46 11.78 -4.36
N THR A 225 -10.58 11.02 -3.76
CA THR A 225 -9.23 11.48 -3.40
C THR A 225 -8.20 10.69 -4.19
N PHE A 226 -7.14 11.37 -4.59
CA PHE A 226 -5.98 10.76 -5.22
C PHE A 226 -4.73 11.36 -4.60
N ARG A 227 -3.72 10.52 -4.33
CA ARG A 227 -2.42 10.93 -3.82
C ARG A 227 -1.32 10.11 -4.47
N SER A 228 -0.24 10.77 -4.83
CA SER A 228 1.01 10.16 -5.23
C SER A 228 2.09 10.48 -4.19
N ASN A 229 2.77 9.46 -3.67
CA ASN A 229 3.89 9.61 -2.73
C ASN A 229 5.14 9.08 -3.42
N LEU A 230 6.13 9.95 -3.62
CA LEU A 230 7.44 9.62 -4.17
C LEU A 230 8.47 9.58 -3.04
N PHE A 231 8.93 8.41 -2.67
CA PHE A 231 9.93 8.20 -1.62
C PHE A 231 11.32 8.55 -2.17
N ILE A 232 11.96 9.56 -1.56
CA ILE A 232 13.32 10.00 -1.92
C ILE A 232 14.33 9.38 -0.96
N TYR A 233 13.95 9.27 0.32
CA TYR A 233 14.69 8.58 1.37
C TYR A 233 13.74 7.63 2.09
N ASP A 234 14.26 6.76 2.93
CA ASP A 234 13.51 5.73 3.66
C ASP A 234 12.23 6.23 4.31
N ARG A 235 12.28 7.41 4.89
CA ARG A 235 11.17 7.99 5.66
C ARG A 235 10.62 9.28 5.07
N PHE A 236 11.36 9.93 4.18
CA PHE A 236 10.94 11.19 3.56
C PHE A 236 10.40 10.95 2.17
N TYR A 237 9.23 11.49 1.90
CA TYR A 237 8.60 11.43 0.59
C TYR A 237 8.04 12.79 0.16
N LEU A 238 8.03 13.00 -1.14
CA LEU A 238 7.30 14.08 -1.77
C LEU A 238 5.90 13.61 -2.14
N ILE A 239 4.97 14.55 -2.16
CA ILE A 239 3.64 14.39 -2.73
C ILE A 239 3.61 15.28 -3.99
N PRO A 240 4.13 14.79 -5.15
CA PRO A 240 4.18 15.61 -6.36
C PRO A 240 2.79 16.02 -6.81
N PHE A 241 1.80 15.19 -6.54
CA PHE A 241 0.42 15.48 -6.88
C PHE A 241 -0.54 14.82 -5.89
N GLN A 242 -1.48 15.60 -5.40
CA GLN A 242 -2.69 15.13 -4.74
C GLN A 242 -3.90 15.87 -5.29
N PHE A 243 -5.04 15.23 -5.24
CA PHE A 243 -6.26 15.75 -5.81
C PHE A 243 -7.45 15.29 -4.97
N GLN A 244 -8.34 16.21 -4.67
CA GLN A 244 -9.63 15.91 -4.06
C GLN A 244 -10.74 16.48 -4.95
N TYR A 245 -11.70 15.64 -5.28
CA TYR A 245 -12.97 16.00 -5.90
C TYR A 245 -14.07 15.74 -4.89
N TYR A 246 -14.95 16.69 -4.71
CA TYR A 246 -16.09 16.59 -3.80
C TYR A 246 -17.32 17.28 -4.36
N VAL A 247 -18.45 16.62 -4.26
CA VAL A 247 -19.77 17.13 -4.61
C VAL A 247 -20.73 16.80 -3.47
N ASP A 248 -21.50 17.76 -3.01
CA ASP A 248 -22.57 17.57 -2.05
C ASP A 248 -23.64 18.64 -2.26
N GLN A 249 -24.71 18.25 -2.96
CA GLN A 249 -25.78 19.17 -3.32
C GLN A 249 -26.53 19.72 -2.09
N PHE A 250 -26.59 18.93 -1.00
CA PHE A 250 -27.30 19.32 0.22
C PHE A 250 -26.46 20.19 1.14
N SER A 251 -25.14 20.16 0.99
CA SER A 251 -24.22 21.11 1.61
C SER A 251 -23.93 22.35 0.74
N ASN A 252 -24.79 22.57 -0.29
CA ASN A 252 -24.63 23.67 -1.25
C ASN A 252 -23.31 23.66 -2.05
N ILE A 253 -22.72 22.49 -2.26
CA ILE A 253 -21.46 22.31 -2.99
C ILE A 253 -21.76 21.55 -4.29
N SER A 254 -21.83 22.28 -5.41
CA SER A 254 -22.00 21.65 -6.73
C SER A 254 -20.71 21.01 -7.21
N LEU A 255 -19.57 21.60 -6.86
CA LEU A 255 -18.25 21.10 -7.18
C LEU A 255 -17.23 21.72 -6.23
N ARG A 256 -16.36 20.90 -5.66
CA ARG A 256 -15.13 21.32 -5.00
C ARG A 256 -13.97 20.49 -5.50
N VAL A 257 -12.93 21.17 -5.95
CA VAL A 257 -11.72 20.56 -6.47
C VAL A 257 -10.53 21.14 -5.75
N ARG A 258 -9.67 20.28 -5.19
CA ARG A 258 -8.46 20.67 -4.43
C ARG A 258 -7.24 19.94 -4.98
N PRO A 259 -6.65 20.39 -6.10
CA PRO A 259 -5.31 19.94 -6.50
C PRO A 259 -4.25 20.49 -5.56
N GLY A 260 -3.15 19.77 -5.40
CA GLY A 260 -2.06 20.23 -4.57
C GLY A 260 -0.82 19.37 -4.63
N ALA A 261 0.22 19.83 -3.93
CA ALA A 261 1.49 19.16 -3.80
C ALA A 261 2.05 19.37 -2.38
N GLY A 262 2.93 18.48 -1.95
CA GLY A 262 3.46 18.56 -0.60
C GLY A 262 4.60 17.60 -0.33
N CYS A 263 4.83 17.34 0.93
CA CYS A 263 5.80 16.36 1.39
C CYS A 263 5.34 15.74 2.71
N GLY A 264 5.96 14.61 3.05
CA GLY A 264 5.66 13.92 4.27
C GLY A 264 6.87 13.18 4.82
N TYR A 265 6.72 12.75 6.05
CA TYR A 265 7.74 12.03 6.78
C TYR A 265 7.11 10.92 7.62
N GLN A 266 7.63 9.70 7.48
CA GLN A 266 7.25 8.56 8.31
C GLN A 266 8.08 8.60 9.60
N ILE A 267 7.45 8.99 10.72
CA ILE A 267 8.12 9.05 12.03
C ILE A 267 8.44 7.64 12.50
N PHE A 268 7.45 6.75 12.39
CA PHE A 268 7.60 5.34 12.64
C PHE A 268 7.05 4.55 11.44
N ASP A 269 7.81 3.55 11.01
CA ASP A 269 7.43 2.58 9.97
C ASP A 269 7.87 1.19 10.46
N GLN A 270 7.22 0.73 11.53
CA GLN A 270 7.44 -0.58 12.15
C GLN A 270 6.22 -1.46 11.91
N SER A 271 6.40 -2.76 11.97
CA SER A 271 5.31 -3.72 11.73
C SER A 271 4.10 -3.55 12.66
N ASN A 272 4.31 -3.01 13.87
CA ASN A 272 3.27 -2.79 14.86
C ASN A 272 2.97 -1.32 15.14
N LEU A 273 3.75 -0.39 14.59
CA LEU A 273 3.57 1.05 14.80
C LEU A 273 3.93 1.80 13.53
N THR A 274 2.96 2.44 12.94
CA THR A 274 3.17 3.37 11.83
C THR A 274 2.70 4.76 12.25
N TRP A 275 3.52 5.77 12.02
CA TRP A 275 3.14 7.16 12.24
C TRP A 275 3.70 8.02 11.11
N ASP A 276 2.80 8.60 10.37
CA ASP A 276 3.04 9.42 9.20
C ASP A 276 2.51 10.84 9.41
N ILE A 277 3.33 11.82 9.08
CA ILE A 277 2.93 13.23 9.05
C ILE A 277 3.21 13.77 7.66
N ASN A 278 2.24 14.46 7.09
CA ASN A 278 2.41 15.11 5.80
C ASN A 278 1.75 16.49 5.76
N GLY A 279 2.33 17.37 4.96
CA GLY A 279 1.81 18.70 4.70
C GLY A 279 1.75 18.98 3.21
N ALA A 280 0.74 19.73 2.78
CA ALA A 280 0.56 20.08 1.38
C ALA A 280 0.01 21.49 1.21
N ALA A 281 0.42 22.13 0.13
CA ALA A 281 -0.21 23.32 -0.40
C ALA A 281 -1.26 22.92 -1.42
N LEU A 282 -2.46 23.44 -1.25
CA LEU A 282 -3.64 23.13 -2.04
C LEU A 282 -4.14 24.39 -2.73
N TYR A 283 -4.76 24.22 -3.88
CA TYR A 283 -5.56 25.25 -4.53
C TYR A 283 -7.01 24.77 -4.55
N GLU A 284 -7.89 25.51 -3.90
CA GLU A 284 -9.31 25.16 -3.79
C GLU A 284 -10.13 25.94 -4.83
N LEU A 285 -10.88 25.19 -5.61
CA LEU A 285 -11.92 25.69 -6.49
C LEU A 285 -13.25 25.12 -5.99
N GLN A 286 -14.17 26.00 -5.60
CA GLN A 286 -15.51 25.58 -5.17
C GLN A 286 -16.58 26.34 -5.92
N GLU A 287 -17.58 25.61 -6.37
CA GLU A 287 -18.82 26.14 -6.93
C GLU A 287 -20.00 25.76 -6.05
N SER A 288 -20.93 26.71 -5.84
CA SER A 288 -22.15 26.48 -5.06
C SER A 288 -23.34 26.14 -5.95
N VAL A 289 -24.25 25.30 -5.45
CA VAL A 289 -25.50 24.91 -6.16
C VAL A 289 -26.43 26.11 -6.32
N SER A 290 -26.59 26.88 -5.26
CA SER A 290 -27.45 28.07 -5.24
C SER A 290 -26.76 29.21 -4.53
N THR A 291 -26.94 30.42 -5.04
CA THR A 291 -26.38 31.65 -4.44
C THR A 291 -27.51 32.67 -4.30
N LEU A 292 -27.43 33.49 -3.23
CA LEU A 292 -28.20 34.71 -3.17
C LEU A 292 -27.68 35.67 -4.27
N ALA A 293 -28.56 36.49 -4.85
CA ALA A 293 -28.28 37.33 -5.99
C ALA A 293 -27.05 38.29 -5.84
N SER A 294 -26.49 38.41 -4.64
CA SER A 294 -25.33 39.23 -4.32
C SER A 294 -24.04 38.46 -4.04
N GLN A 295 -24.05 37.11 -4.10
CA GLN A 295 -22.91 36.29 -3.78
C GLN A 295 -22.32 35.63 -5.03
N ASN A 296 -21.00 35.55 -5.10
CA ASN A 296 -20.32 34.80 -6.16
C ASN A 296 -20.59 33.30 -6.00
N SER A 297 -20.99 32.66 -7.09
CA SER A 297 -21.16 31.21 -7.14
C SER A 297 -19.85 30.42 -7.10
N LYS A 298 -18.73 31.11 -7.33
CA LYS A 298 -17.38 30.52 -7.37
C LYS A 298 -16.50 31.11 -6.28
N PHE A 299 -15.81 30.23 -5.61
CA PHE A 299 -14.83 30.58 -4.58
C PHE A 299 -13.50 29.92 -4.94
N GLU A 300 -12.45 30.71 -4.87
CA GLU A 300 -11.09 30.26 -5.12
C GLU A 300 -10.20 30.67 -3.95
N SER A 301 -9.41 29.75 -3.44
CA SER A 301 -8.45 30.04 -2.37
C SER A 301 -7.24 29.13 -2.41
N PHE A 302 -6.14 29.57 -1.86
CA PHE A 302 -5.06 28.71 -1.44
C PHE A 302 -5.35 28.14 -0.05
N ALA A 303 -4.90 26.90 0.19
CA ALA A 303 -4.99 26.31 1.51
C ALA A 303 -3.71 25.55 1.84
N LEU A 304 -3.39 25.49 3.12
CA LEU A 304 -2.36 24.60 3.65
C LEU A 304 -3.03 23.48 4.43
N SER A 305 -2.67 22.24 4.14
CA SER A 305 -3.12 21.09 4.90
C SER A 305 -1.97 20.46 5.67
N LEU A 306 -2.26 19.99 6.88
CA LEU A 306 -1.40 19.13 7.67
C LEU A 306 -2.21 17.91 8.06
N ASN A 307 -1.64 16.73 7.85
CA ASN A 307 -2.26 15.47 8.16
C ASN A 307 -1.31 14.61 8.99
N SER A 308 -1.84 13.93 9.99
CA SER A 308 -1.12 12.99 10.85
C SER A 308 -1.91 11.68 10.93
N ASN A 309 -1.30 10.58 10.53
CA ASN A 309 -1.89 9.23 10.59
C ASN A 309 -1.05 8.38 11.52
N LEU A 310 -1.68 7.83 12.54
CA LEU A 310 -1.09 6.89 13.49
C LEU A 310 -1.85 5.57 13.41
N SER A 311 -1.14 4.45 13.36
CA SER A 311 -1.70 3.12 13.56
C SER A 311 -0.78 2.34 14.48
N TYR A 312 -1.34 1.79 15.55
CA TYR A 312 -0.60 1.05 16.55
C TYR A 312 -1.31 -0.27 16.88
N ASP A 313 -0.69 -1.37 16.50
CA ASP A 313 -1.11 -2.70 16.90
C ASP A 313 -0.58 -2.98 18.30
N ILE A 314 -1.45 -2.81 19.31
CA ILE A 314 -1.14 -3.02 20.72
C ILE A 314 -0.85 -4.50 20.95
N THR A 315 -1.68 -5.35 20.33
CA THR A 315 -1.51 -6.81 20.26
C THR A 315 -1.87 -7.27 18.84
N SER A 316 -1.78 -8.58 18.55
CA SER A 316 -2.28 -9.14 17.28
C SER A 316 -3.78 -8.87 17.05
N ASP A 317 -4.53 -8.71 18.13
CA ASP A 317 -6.00 -8.65 18.09
C ASP A 317 -6.53 -7.26 18.46
N ILE A 318 -5.66 -6.30 18.79
CA ILE A 318 -6.05 -4.96 19.22
C ILE A 318 -5.27 -3.91 18.45
N THR A 319 -5.97 -3.11 17.65
CA THR A 319 -5.41 -2.00 16.88
C THR A 319 -6.02 -0.67 17.30
N LEU A 320 -5.19 0.30 17.59
CA LEU A 320 -5.55 1.70 17.77
C LEU A 320 -5.08 2.51 16.57
N SER A 321 -6.00 3.19 15.89
CA SER A 321 -5.65 4.09 14.79
C SER A 321 -6.20 5.48 15.00
N GLY A 322 -5.44 6.48 14.54
CA GLY A 322 -5.79 7.89 14.65
C GLY A 322 -5.45 8.63 13.36
N ASN A 323 -6.36 9.45 12.90
CA ASN A 323 -6.13 10.40 11.83
C ASN A 323 -6.49 11.80 12.32
N TYR A 324 -5.58 12.75 12.15
CA TYR A 324 -5.84 14.16 12.38
C TYR A 324 -5.51 14.95 11.13
N ASN A 325 -6.46 15.72 10.66
CA ASN A 325 -6.30 16.61 9.53
C ASN A 325 -6.67 18.04 9.92
N VAL A 326 -5.84 18.99 9.51
CA VAL A 326 -6.13 20.42 9.61
C VAL A 326 -5.88 21.07 8.25
N THR A 327 -6.82 21.89 7.80
CA THR A 327 -6.70 22.68 6.56
C THR A 327 -7.02 24.13 6.87
N ILE A 328 -6.14 25.02 6.48
CA ILE A 328 -6.24 26.47 6.70
C ILE A 328 -6.30 27.17 5.35
N ALA A 329 -7.36 27.88 5.06
CA ALA A 329 -7.49 28.69 3.84
C ALA A 329 -6.70 30.00 3.95
N ILE A 330 -6.09 30.44 2.85
CA ILE A 330 -5.28 31.66 2.74
C ILE A 330 -5.89 32.52 1.58
N PRO A 331 -6.19 33.79 1.78
CA PRO A 331 -5.80 34.67 2.90
C PRO A 331 -6.78 34.66 4.09
N SER A 332 -7.91 33.97 3.98
CA SER A 332 -8.93 33.96 5.02
C SER A 332 -8.63 32.87 6.06
N THR A 333 -7.78 33.17 7.03
CA THR A 333 -7.44 32.25 8.14
C THR A 333 -8.62 31.92 9.06
N ASN A 334 -9.79 32.53 8.83
CA ASN A 334 -11.01 32.22 9.58
C ASN A 334 -11.65 30.90 9.13
N ASN A 335 -11.29 30.36 7.96
CA ASN A 335 -11.74 29.05 7.50
C ASN A 335 -10.68 27.99 7.90
N LEU A 336 -10.87 27.46 9.08
CA LEU A 336 -10.06 26.41 9.66
C LEU A 336 -10.85 25.12 9.75
N ASP A 337 -10.64 24.23 8.80
CA ASP A 337 -11.22 22.89 8.82
C ASP A 337 -10.33 21.94 9.66
N GLN A 338 -10.89 21.34 10.69
CA GLN A 338 -10.22 20.36 11.53
C GLN A 338 -11.03 19.07 11.61
N GLN A 339 -10.36 17.94 11.48
CA GLN A 339 -11.00 16.64 11.64
C GLN A 339 -10.07 15.72 12.42
N ALA A 340 -10.62 15.05 13.41
CA ALA A 340 -9.93 13.98 14.13
C ALA A 340 -10.80 12.72 14.11
N ILE A 341 -10.21 11.60 13.74
CA ILE A 341 -10.84 10.29 13.75
C ILE A 341 -9.97 9.39 14.58
N VAL A 342 -10.53 8.77 15.60
CA VAL A 342 -9.85 7.74 16.40
C VAL A 342 -10.66 6.46 16.31
N LYS A 343 -10.01 5.38 15.93
CA LYS A 343 -10.62 4.05 15.83
C LYS A 343 -9.91 3.10 16.79
N PHE A 344 -10.69 2.29 17.44
CA PHE A 344 -10.23 1.22 18.30
C PHE A 344 -10.90 -0.07 17.87
N ASP A 345 -10.10 -0.97 17.33
CA ASP A 345 -10.52 -2.23 16.73
C ASP A 345 -10.02 -3.37 17.63
N VAL A 346 -10.92 -4.27 18.04
CA VAL A 346 -10.61 -5.44 18.89
C VAL A 346 -11.21 -6.68 18.25
N ASP A 347 -10.37 -7.63 17.88
CA ASP A 347 -10.78 -8.95 17.43
C ASP A 347 -10.95 -9.87 18.65
N ILE A 348 -12.21 -10.04 19.09
CA ILE A 348 -12.54 -10.88 20.25
C ILE A 348 -12.39 -12.37 19.90
N THR A 349 -12.79 -12.73 18.69
CA THR A 349 -12.61 -14.06 18.13
C THR A 349 -12.41 -13.94 16.61
N LYS A 350 -12.02 -15.01 15.93
CA LYS A 350 -11.93 -15.04 14.46
C LYS A 350 -13.26 -14.72 13.73
N TYR A 351 -14.38 -14.60 14.45
CA TYR A 351 -15.69 -14.31 13.88
C TYR A 351 -16.34 -13.04 14.45
N ILE A 352 -15.83 -12.51 15.55
CA ILE A 352 -16.43 -11.38 16.25
C ILE A 352 -15.36 -10.33 16.48
N SER A 353 -15.57 -9.15 15.95
CA SER A 353 -14.77 -7.95 16.23
C SER A 353 -15.63 -6.84 16.80
N LEU A 354 -15.03 -6.02 17.67
CA LEU A 354 -15.61 -4.81 18.21
C LEU A 354 -14.87 -3.61 17.63
N ASN A 355 -15.57 -2.77 16.91
CA ASN A 355 -15.04 -1.56 16.33
C ASN A 355 -15.67 -0.34 16.98
N SER A 356 -14.87 0.53 17.54
CA SER A 356 -15.30 1.81 18.10
C SER A 356 -14.66 2.96 17.33
N THR A 357 -15.45 3.92 16.89
CA THR A 357 -14.95 5.08 16.14
C THR A 357 -15.47 6.35 16.77
N VAL A 358 -14.55 7.25 17.08
CA VAL A 358 -14.85 8.62 17.50
C VAL A 358 -14.44 9.55 16.37
N ASN A 359 -15.39 10.33 15.89
CA ASN A 359 -15.17 11.34 14.86
C ASN A 359 -15.48 12.72 15.44
N TRP A 360 -14.51 13.62 15.35
CA TRP A 360 -14.65 15.01 15.72
C TRP A 360 -14.30 15.89 14.51
N ALA A 361 -15.15 16.85 14.23
CA ALA A 361 -14.94 17.81 13.16
C ALA A 361 -15.29 19.22 13.63
N ARG A 362 -14.49 20.18 13.16
CA ARG A 362 -14.71 21.61 13.32
C ARG A 362 -14.48 22.31 11.98
N VAL A 363 -15.45 23.07 11.56
CA VAL A 363 -15.43 23.90 10.35
C VAL A 363 -15.51 25.38 10.74
#